data_6c85f771c262bd70aa70e74f6aefa69a
#
_entry.id   6c85f771c262bd70aa70e74f6aefa69a
#
_cell.length_a   1.000
_cell.length_b   1.000
_cell.length_c   1.000
_cell.angle_alpha   90.00
_cell.angle_beta   90.00
_cell.angle_gamma   90.00
#
_symmetry.space_group_name_H-M   'P 1'
#
loop_
_entity.id
_entity.type
_entity.pdbx_description
1 polymer ?
#
loop_
_entity_poly.entity_id
_entity_poly.type
_entity_poly.pdbx_seq_one_letter_code
_entity_poly.pdbx_strand_id
1 'polypeptide(L)'
;ALTVATWLLNLGFNPPAMSGRGLTHEVFFLNGVLAWGLMAMAIVIAARPAWLEKVTATPLDELYKWHRTLGIWAAVLTLFHFFTKDVMRPVLSLFMLEPVPKIVRGELTGFDAFWAWMRGFAVESSEWATLLGLVLFVVSFISIVRYHKWLSSHKLFSVLFLILAVHCIRLTETEDFLTPFGLINVAVTVIGCYYSLKLLIRGAGREKSVSAEIVDVNTNKGLTLITVKPEKPVDIRYGEFAFLGTS
;
A
#
# COMPACT_ATOMS: atom_id res chain seq x y z
N ALA A 1 2.79 8.07 12.74
CA ALA A 1 3.57 8.66 13.85
C ALA A 1 5.03 8.19 13.80
N LEU A 2 5.31 6.87 13.83
CA LEU A 2 6.70 6.36 13.86
C LEU A 2 7.52 6.81 12.64
N THR A 3 6.98 6.69 11.44
CA THR A 3 7.63 7.11 10.18
C THR A 3 8.00 8.60 10.20
N VAL A 4 7.10 9.45 10.69
CA VAL A 4 7.37 10.90 10.79
C VAL A 4 8.44 11.18 11.83
N ALA A 5 8.39 10.51 12.99
CA ALA A 5 9.38 10.68 14.05
C ALA A 5 10.78 10.27 13.57
N THR A 6 10.91 9.13 12.89
CA THR A 6 12.21 8.66 12.38
C THR A 6 12.72 9.51 11.21
N TRP A 7 11.81 10.06 10.38
CA TRP A 7 12.17 11.03 9.35
C TRP A 7 12.70 12.33 9.97
N LEU A 8 12.03 12.87 11.01
CA LEU A 8 12.51 14.04 11.74
C LEU A 8 13.88 13.80 12.39
N LEU A 9 14.12 12.60 12.92
CA LEU A 9 15.43 12.21 13.43
C LEU A 9 16.47 12.17 12.30
N ASN A 10 16.12 11.63 11.13
CA ASN A 10 17.00 11.59 9.97
C ASN A 10 17.39 13.00 9.50
N LEU A 11 16.45 13.94 9.47
CA LEU A 11 16.75 15.36 9.19
C LEU A 11 17.69 16.00 10.20
N GLY A 12 17.65 15.56 11.46
CA GLY A 12 18.56 16.01 12.49
C GLY A 12 20.01 15.53 12.27
N PHE A 13 20.19 14.32 11.72
CA PHE A 13 21.49 13.75 11.40
C PHE A 13 22.00 14.17 10.01
N ASN A 14 21.12 14.31 9.04
CA ASN A 14 21.40 14.67 7.65
C ASN A 14 20.53 15.87 7.24
N PRO A 15 20.87 17.10 7.67
CA PRO A 15 20.07 18.26 7.35
C PRO A 15 20.06 18.49 5.83
N PRO A 16 18.87 18.67 5.22
CA PRO A 16 18.78 18.95 3.79
C PRO A 16 19.48 20.27 3.47
N ALA A 17 20.03 20.35 2.28
CA ALA A 17 20.52 21.63 1.79
C ALA A 17 19.36 22.65 1.85
N MET A 18 19.59 23.79 2.51
CA MET A 18 18.62 24.90 2.62
C MET A 18 18.44 25.57 1.26
N SER A 19 18.11 24.78 0.26
CA SER A 19 17.81 25.18 -1.11
C SER A 19 16.38 24.74 -1.44
N GLY A 20 15.74 25.44 -2.36
CA GLY A 20 14.41 25.06 -2.80
C GLY A 20 14.33 23.63 -3.35
N ARG A 21 15.45 23.11 -3.87
CA ARG A 21 15.55 21.73 -4.31
C ARG A 21 15.57 20.75 -3.12
N GLY A 22 16.37 21.03 -2.10
CA GLY A 22 16.43 20.20 -0.91
C GLY A 22 15.06 20.12 -0.24
N LEU A 23 14.40 21.26 -0.03
CA LEU A 23 13.07 21.30 0.57
C LEU A 23 12.03 20.55 -0.26
N THR A 24 12.05 20.70 -1.61
CA THR A 24 11.14 19.95 -2.50
C THR A 24 11.39 18.47 -2.43
N HIS A 25 12.65 18.05 -2.37
CA HIS A 25 13.03 16.65 -2.26
C HIS A 25 12.49 16.05 -0.95
N GLU A 26 12.65 16.74 0.17
CA GLU A 26 12.17 16.28 1.47
C GLU A 26 10.64 16.15 1.53
N VAL A 27 9.91 17.15 1.03
CA VAL A 27 8.44 17.09 0.98
C VAL A 27 7.98 15.94 0.07
N PHE A 28 8.61 15.79 -1.08
CA PHE A 28 8.31 14.73 -2.02
C PHE A 28 8.57 13.34 -1.42
N PHE A 29 9.71 13.18 -0.77
CA PHE A 29 10.14 11.92 -0.16
C PHE A 29 9.24 11.52 1.02
N LEU A 30 9.03 12.43 1.98
CA LEU A 30 8.16 12.19 3.12
C LEU A 30 6.74 11.79 2.69
N ASN A 31 6.18 12.55 1.74
CA ASN A 31 4.84 12.27 1.24
C ASN A 31 4.73 10.90 0.57
N GLY A 32 5.74 10.52 -0.23
CA GLY A 32 5.81 9.20 -0.86
C GLY A 32 5.88 8.07 0.18
N VAL A 33 6.71 8.21 1.20
CA VAL A 33 6.85 7.19 2.25
C VAL A 33 5.59 7.08 3.10
N LEU A 34 4.91 8.20 3.39
CA LEU A 34 3.62 8.17 4.09
C LEU A 34 2.55 7.45 3.27
N ALA A 35 2.42 7.78 1.98
CA ALA A 35 1.50 7.09 1.08
C ALA A 35 1.79 5.58 1.04
N TRP A 36 3.07 5.21 0.93
CA TRP A 36 3.54 3.84 0.93
C TRP A 36 3.19 3.08 2.20
N GLY A 37 3.44 3.68 3.36
CA GLY A 37 3.10 3.10 4.66
C GLY A 37 1.61 2.85 4.83
N LEU A 38 0.75 3.81 4.39
CA LEU A 38 -0.70 3.66 4.43
C LEU A 38 -1.19 2.55 3.49
N MET A 39 -0.60 2.43 2.29
CA MET A 39 -0.91 1.34 1.36
C MET A 39 -0.55 -0.02 1.95
N ALA A 40 0.64 -0.16 2.54
CA ALA A 40 1.07 -1.39 3.18
C ALA A 40 0.13 -1.78 4.34
N MET A 41 -0.25 -0.84 5.20
CA MET A 41 -1.22 -1.07 6.28
C MET A 41 -2.58 -1.51 5.73
N ALA A 42 -3.08 -0.87 4.68
CA ALA A 42 -4.33 -1.26 4.04
C ALA A 42 -4.27 -2.70 3.49
N ILE A 43 -3.15 -3.11 2.90
CA ILE A 43 -2.93 -4.48 2.41
C ILE A 43 -2.90 -5.48 3.56
N VAL A 44 -2.22 -5.18 4.67
CA VAL A 44 -2.18 -6.04 5.86
C VAL A 44 -3.59 -6.26 6.40
N ILE A 45 -4.39 -5.18 6.51
CA ILE A 45 -5.78 -5.28 6.97
C ILE A 45 -6.62 -6.11 6.00
N ALA A 46 -6.46 -5.92 4.68
CA ALA A 46 -7.15 -6.70 3.66
C ALA A 46 -6.82 -8.19 3.73
N ALA A 47 -5.58 -8.55 4.09
CA ALA A 47 -5.14 -9.93 4.25
C ALA A 47 -5.73 -10.63 5.47
N ARG A 48 -6.21 -9.89 6.47
CA ARG A 48 -6.83 -10.40 7.70
C ARG A 48 -6.01 -11.46 8.42
N PRO A 49 -4.74 -11.21 8.74
CA PRO A 49 -3.96 -12.18 9.49
C PRO A 49 -4.58 -12.39 10.87
N ALA A 50 -4.52 -13.64 11.39
CA ALA A 50 -5.15 -14.02 12.66
C ALA A 50 -4.65 -13.23 13.88
N TRP A 51 -3.43 -12.68 13.81
CA TRP A 51 -2.86 -11.88 14.87
C TRP A 51 -3.40 -10.44 14.92
N LEU A 52 -3.93 -9.92 13.80
CA LEU A 52 -4.28 -8.51 13.67
C LEU A 52 -5.34 -8.05 14.68
N GLU A 53 -6.44 -8.79 14.78
CA GLU A 53 -7.51 -8.51 15.76
C GLU A 53 -7.02 -8.60 17.21
N LYS A 54 -6.08 -9.53 17.48
CA LYS A 54 -5.50 -9.69 18.81
C LYS A 54 -4.62 -8.52 19.20
N VAL A 55 -3.79 -8.04 18.27
CA VAL A 55 -2.84 -6.94 18.52
C VAL A 55 -3.56 -5.59 18.55
N THR A 56 -4.54 -5.40 17.66
CA THR A 56 -5.29 -4.14 17.60
C THR A 56 -6.43 -4.05 18.61
N ALA A 57 -6.83 -5.19 19.22
CA ALA A 57 -8.03 -5.33 20.03
C ALA A 57 -9.30 -4.76 19.32
N THR A 58 -9.31 -4.81 17.98
CA THR A 58 -10.33 -4.18 17.14
C THR A 58 -11.05 -5.26 16.35
N PRO A 59 -12.40 -5.27 16.35
CA PRO A 59 -13.17 -6.23 15.59
C PRO A 59 -13.07 -6.01 14.09
N LEU A 60 -13.34 -7.04 13.30
CA LEU A 60 -13.13 -7.06 11.86
C LEU A 60 -13.92 -5.97 11.11
N ASP A 61 -15.12 -5.67 11.54
CA ASP A 61 -15.97 -4.63 10.93
C ASP A 61 -15.36 -3.22 11.09
N GLU A 62 -14.71 -2.93 12.21
CA GLU A 62 -13.97 -1.69 12.38
C GLU A 62 -12.67 -1.68 11.57
N LEU A 63 -11.96 -2.80 11.48
CA LEU A 63 -10.79 -2.91 10.62
C LEU A 63 -11.14 -2.62 9.14
N TYR A 64 -12.34 -2.96 8.69
CA TYR A 64 -12.82 -2.56 7.36
C TYR A 64 -12.97 -1.06 7.19
N LYS A 65 -13.46 -0.37 8.20
CA LYS A 65 -13.53 1.10 8.19
C LYS A 65 -12.13 1.70 8.12
N TRP A 66 -11.18 1.13 8.86
CA TRP A 66 -9.77 1.54 8.79
C TRP A 66 -9.16 1.29 7.41
N HIS A 67 -9.37 0.11 6.82
CA HIS A 67 -8.92 -0.19 5.46
C HIS A 67 -9.39 0.87 4.46
N ARG A 68 -10.68 1.22 4.49
CA ARG A 68 -11.27 2.26 3.62
C ARG A 68 -10.61 3.62 3.86
N THR A 69 -10.47 4.03 5.10
CA THR A 69 -9.87 5.33 5.47
C THR A 69 -8.41 5.41 5.05
N LEU A 70 -7.63 4.37 5.34
CA LEU A 70 -6.22 4.27 4.93
C LEU A 70 -6.08 4.30 3.41
N GLY A 71 -6.95 3.59 2.68
CA GLY A 71 -6.97 3.60 1.22
C GLY A 71 -7.26 4.98 0.63
N ILE A 72 -8.20 5.72 1.22
CA ILE A 72 -8.50 7.10 0.80
C ILE A 72 -7.29 8.01 1.01
N TRP A 73 -6.70 7.99 2.21
CA TRP A 73 -5.54 8.83 2.49
C TRP A 73 -4.31 8.42 1.67
N ALA A 74 -4.11 7.12 1.45
CA ALA A 74 -3.06 6.64 0.56
C ALA A 74 -3.24 7.20 -0.85
N ALA A 75 -4.45 7.17 -1.40
CA ALA A 75 -4.73 7.72 -2.72
C ALA A 75 -4.53 9.25 -2.79
N VAL A 76 -4.97 10.00 -1.77
CA VAL A 76 -4.76 11.45 -1.67
C VAL A 76 -3.27 11.78 -1.64
N LEU A 77 -2.50 11.10 -0.79
CA LEU A 77 -1.06 11.32 -0.70
C LEU A 77 -0.34 10.88 -1.98
N THR A 78 -0.78 9.80 -2.62
CA THR A 78 -0.23 9.35 -3.91
C THR A 78 -0.47 10.38 -5.01
N LEU A 79 -1.67 10.98 -5.08
CA LEU A 79 -1.96 12.08 -6.00
C LEU A 79 -1.07 13.29 -5.72
N PHE A 80 -0.96 13.68 -4.45
CA PHE A 80 -0.08 14.79 -4.08
C PHE A 80 1.37 14.47 -4.43
N HIS A 81 1.87 13.27 -4.16
CA HIS A 81 3.20 12.83 -4.53
C HIS A 81 3.42 12.89 -6.05
N PHE A 82 2.46 12.41 -6.82
CA PHE A 82 2.53 12.40 -8.29
C PHE A 82 2.65 13.81 -8.86
N PHE A 83 1.87 14.75 -8.36
CA PHE A 83 1.85 16.13 -8.85
C PHE A 83 2.82 17.08 -8.13
N THR A 84 3.50 16.63 -7.08
CA THR A 84 4.39 17.51 -6.28
C THR A 84 5.42 18.22 -7.15
N LYS A 85 6.05 17.53 -8.10
CA LYS A 85 7.06 18.15 -8.97
C LYS A 85 6.48 19.26 -9.83
N ASP A 86 5.28 19.08 -10.36
CA ASP A 86 4.63 20.05 -11.25
C ASP A 86 4.11 21.24 -10.47
N VAL A 87 3.63 21.04 -9.24
CA VAL A 87 3.17 22.10 -8.34
C VAL A 87 4.35 22.86 -7.73
N MET A 88 5.37 22.14 -7.28
CA MET A 88 6.51 22.79 -6.60
C MET A 88 7.41 23.57 -7.54
N ARG A 89 7.57 23.18 -8.81
CA ARG A 89 8.39 23.94 -9.77
C ARG A 89 7.96 25.39 -9.92
N PRO A 90 6.68 25.71 -10.23
CA PRO A 90 6.25 27.11 -10.32
C PRO A 90 6.31 27.82 -8.95
N VAL A 91 5.99 27.14 -7.86
CA VAL A 91 6.09 27.73 -6.51
C VAL A 91 7.52 28.16 -6.21
N LEU A 92 8.51 27.30 -6.48
CA LEU A 92 9.92 27.60 -6.23
C LEU A 92 10.46 28.70 -7.14
N SER A 93 9.97 28.78 -8.38
CA SER A 93 10.36 29.87 -9.29
C SER A 93 9.92 31.24 -8.79
N LEU A 94 8.83 31.33 -8.02
CA LEU A 94 8.39 32.59 -7.38
C LEU A 94 9.36 33.07 -6.30
N PHE A 95 10.13 32.17 -5.69
CA PHE A 95 11.11 32.49 -4.66
C PHE A 95 12.53 32.68 -5.22
N MET A 96 12.69 32.82 -6.54
CA MET A 96 13.98 33.04 -7.24
C MET A 96 15.07 32.00 -6.88
N LEU A 97 14.68 30.76 -6.62
CA LEU A 97 15.62 29.70 -6.34
C LEU A 97 16.24 29.20 -7.64
N GLU A 98 17.57 29.30 -7.73
CA GLU A 98 18.30 28.96 -8.95
C GLU A 98 18.06 27.52 -9.42
N PRO A 99 17.93 27.30 -10.74
CA PRO A 99 17.87 25.97 -11.31
C PRO A 99 19.20 25.26 -11.04
N VAL A 100 19.10 24.03 -10.54
CA VAL A 100 20.29 23.22 -10.27
C VAL A 100 20.97 22.81 -11.57
N PRO A 101 22.28 23.00 -11.70
CA PRO A 101 23.02 22.57 -12.87
C PRO A 101 22.84 21.06 -13.11
N LYS A 102 22.63 20.69 -14.37
CA LYS A 102 22.58 19.28 -14.78
C LYS A 102 23.96 18.67 -14.52
N ILE A 103 24.03 17.68 -13.64
CA ILE A 103 25.24 16.88 -13.47
C ILE A 103 25.41 16.05 -14.73
N VAL A 104 26.44 16.33 -15.52
CA VAL A 104 26.84 15.49 -16.65
C VAL A 104 27.50 14.25 -16.05
N ARG A 105 26.79 13.14 -16.06
CA ARG A 105 27.36 11.85 -15.66
C ARG A 105 28.21 11.32 -16.81
N GLY A 106 29.42 10.85 -16.50
CA GLY A 106 30.23 10.10 -17.45
C GLY A 106 29.56 8.80 -17.91
N GLU A 107 30.19 8.10 -18.86
CA GLU A 107 29.69 6.80 -19.31
C GLU A 107 29.67 5.80 -18.15
N LEU A 108 28.47 5.31 -17.83
CA LEU A 108 28.28 4.30 -16.81
C LEU A 108 28.48 2.91 -17.44
N THR A 109 29.24 2.05 -16.80
CA THR A 109 29.50 0.68 -17.28
C THR A 109 29.15 -0.36 -16.21
N GLY A 110 28.90 -1.59 -16.63
CA GLY A 110 28.65 -2.70 -15.72
C GLY A 110 27.47 -2.51 -14.80
N PHE A 111 27.67 -2.73 -13.51
CA PHE A 111 26.62 -2.67 -12.49
C PHE A 111 26.02 -1.26 -12.36
N ASP A 112 26.82 -0.21 -12.49
CA ASP A 112 26.33 1.17 -12.38
C ASP A 112 25.38 1.53 -13.54
N ALA A 113 25.66 1.05 -14.73
CA ALA A 113 24.76 1.20 -15.88
C ALA A 113 23.46 0.46 -15.65
N PHE A 114 23.49 -0.77 -15.17
CA PHE A 114 22.30 -1.54 -14.80
C PHE A 114 21.49 -0.83 -13.70
N TRP A 115 22.17 -0.34 -12.66
CA TRP A 115 21.51 0.35 -11.56
C TRP A 115 20.88 1.67 -11.99
N ALA A 116 21.51 2.40 -12.90
CA ALA A 116 20.95 3.61 -13.50
C ALA A 116 19.71 3.30 -14.38
N TRP A 117 19.79 2.23 -15.17
CA TRP A 117 18.65 1.74 -15.97
C TRP A 117 17.48 1.34 -15.06
N MET A 118 17.74 0.60 -13.98
CA MET A 118 16.71 0.24 -12.97
C MET A 118 15.99 1.46 -12.40
N ARG A 119 16.68 2.60 -12.24
CA ARG A 119 16.03 3.84 -11.79
C ARG A 119 15.01 4.34 -12.83
N GLY A 120 15.37 4.34 -14.09
CA GLY A 120 14.45 4.73 -15.17
C GLY A 120 13.21 3.84 -15.20
N PHE A 121 13.43 2.52 -15.19
CA PHE A 121 12.37 1.51 -15.14
C PHE A 121 11.47 1.69 -13.91
N ALA A 122 12.04 1.91 -12.73
CA ALA A 122 11.28 2.09 -11.48
C ALA A 122 10.41 3.35 -11.52
N VAL A 123 10.89 4.44 -12.12
CA VAL A 123 10.10 5.68 -12.28
C VAL A 123 8.98 5.46 -13.28
N GLU A 124 9.27 4.99 -14.47
CA GLU A 124 8.28 4.81 -15.55
C GLU A 124 7.19 3.80 -15.14
N SER A 125 7.57 2.65 -14.60
CA SER A 125 6.61 1.65 -14.12
C SER A 125 5.73 2.17 -13.00
N SER A 126 6.25 3.03 -12.10
CA SER A 126 5.48 3.63 -11.02
C SER A 126 4.47 4.67 -11.52
N GLU A 127 4.78 5.41 -12.58
CA GLU A 127 3.83 6.35 -13.20
C GLU A 127 2.61 5.60 -13.75
N TRP A 128 2.83 4.54 -14.53
CA TRP A 128 1.74 3.68 -15.03
C TRP A 128 0.98 2.98 -13.91
N ALA A 129 1.69 2.46 -12.91
CA ALA A 129 1.05 1.83 -11.75
C ALA A 129 0.19 2.83 -10.97
N THR A 130 0.63 4.07 -10.82
CA THR A 130 -0.14 5.13 -10.15
C THR A 130 -1.40 5.47 -10.94
N LEU A 131 -1.29 5.71 -12.25
CA LEU A 131 -2.46 6.00 -13.10
C LEU A 131 -3.48 4.87 -13.05
N LEU A 132 -3.04 3.62 -13.20
CA LEU A 132 -3.94 2.46 -13.09
C LEU A 132 -4.53 2.35 -11.68
N GLY A 133 -3.74 2.60 -10.64
CA GLY A 133 -4.19 2.61 -9.25
C GLY A 133 -5.28 3.65 -8.99
N LEU A 134 -5.17 4.84 -9.57
CA LEU A 134 -6.20 5.88 -9.48
C LEU A 134 -7.50 5.48 -10.20
N VAL A 135 -7.40 4.85 -11.37
CA VAL A 135 -8.58 4.30 -12.05
C VAL A 135 -9.26 3.24 -11.20
N LEU A 136 -8.49 2.29 -10.66
CA LEU A 136 -9.03 1.24 -9.76
C LEU A 136 -9.61 1.84 -8.47
N PHE A 137 -9.02 2.91 -7.95
CA PHE A 137 -9.53 3.63 -6.80
C PHE A 137 -10.91 4.21 -7.09
N VAL A 138 -11.08 4.92 -8.20
CA VAL A 138 -12.38 5.45 -8.64
C VAL A 138 -13.39 4.32 -8.84
N VAL A 139 -13.00 3.23 -9.53
CA VAL A 139 -13.85 2.05 -9.73
C VAL A 139 -14.30 1.44 -8.40
N SER A 140 -13.48 1.53 -7.35
CA SER A 140 -13.81 1.00 -6.03
C SER A 140 -14.99 1.72 -5.34
N PHE A 141 -15.36 2.92 -5.79
CA PHE A 141 -16.53 3.66 -5.30
C PHE A 141 -17.77 3.54 -6.19
N ILE A 142 -17.65 2.91 -7.37
CA ILE A 142 -18.76 2.77 -8.31
C ILE A 142 -19.60 1.55 -7.92
N SER A 143 -20.79 1.78 -7.38
CA SER A 143 -21.72 0.73 -6.94
C SER A 143 -22.32 -0.11 -8.07
N ILE A 144 -22.20 0.32 -9.33
CA ILE A 144 -22.75 -0.38 -10.52
C ILE A 144 -21.95 -1.66 -10.85
N VAL A 145 -20.69 -1.75 -10.38
CA VAL A 145 -19.83 -2.90 -10.67
C VAL A 145 -20.27 -4.09 -9.81
N ARG A 146 -20.58 -5.23 -10.45
CA ARG A 146 -20.95 -6.47 -9.73
C ARG A 146 -19.83 -6.86 -8.76
N TYR A 147 -20.21 -7.27 -7.55
CA TYR A 147 -19.28 -7.58 -6.46
C TYR A 147 -18.08 -8.46 -6.86
N HIS A 148 -18.32 -9.54 -7.63
CA HIS A 148 -17.24 -10.43 -8.07
C HIS A 148 -16.21 -9.73 -8.98
N LYS A 149 -16.69 -8.89 -9.91
CA LYS A 149 -15.82 -8.12 -10.81
C LYS A 149 -15.06 -7.04 -10.03
N TRP A 150 -15.76 -6.38 -9.12
CA TRP A 150 -15.17 -5.41 -8.20
C TRP A 150 -14.05 -6.05 -7.35
N LEU A 151 -14.30 -7.22 -6.74
CA LEU A 151 -13.31 -7.92 -5.93
C LEU A 151 -12.09 -8.34 -6.76
N SER A 152 -12.31 -8.79 -7.99
CA SER A 152 -11.21 -9.19 -8.89
C SER A 152 -10.37 -7.99 -9.32
N SER A 153 -10.99 -6.84 -9.67
CA SER A 153 -10.26 -5.62 -9.99
C SER A 153 -9.54 -5.05 -8.77
N HIS A 154 -10.16 -5.13 -7.59
CA HIS A 154 -9.56 -4.65 -6.35
C HIS A 154 -8.29 -5.44 -5.94
N LYS A 155 -8.20 -6.73 -6.27
CA LYS A 155 -6.98 -7.52 -6.07
C LYS A 155 -5.77 -7.00 -6.86
N LEU A 156 -5.99 -6.27 -7.94
CA LEU A 156 -4.90 -5.66 -8.71
C LEU A 156 -4.10 -4.64 -7.89
N PHE A 157 -4.66 -4.06 -6.83
CA PHE A 157 -3.88 -3.21 -5.91
C PHE A 157 -2.70 -3.95 -5.28
N SER A 158 -2.81 -5.28 -5.07
CA SER A 158 -1.67 -6.08 -4.60
C SER A 158 -0.58 -6.19 -5.66
N VAL A 159 -0.94 -6.27 -6.95
CA VAL A 159 0.04 -6.26 -8.05
C VAL A 159 0.72 -4.89 -8.15
N LEU A 160 -0.08 -3.82 -8.09
CA LEU A 160 0.45 -2.45 -8.12
C LEU A 160 1.40 -2.19 -6.96
N PHE A 161 1.07 -2.70 -5.78
CA PHE A 161 1.97 -2.60 -4.62
C PHE A 161 3.32 -3.25 -4.89
N LEU A 162 3.37 -4.43 -5.51
CA LEU A 162 4.63 -5.11 -5.84
C LEU A 162 5.46 -4.32 -6.85
N ILE A 163 4.81 -3.69 -7.84
CA ILE A 163 5.50 -2.81 -8.80
C ILE A 163 6.06 -1.57 -8.08
N LEU A 164 5.24 -0.93 -7.25
CA LEU A 164 5.65 0.25 -6.48
C LEU A 164 6.71 -0.06 -5.43
N ALA A 165 6.82 -1.31 -4.94
CA ALA A 165 7.89 -1.73 -4.05
C ALA A 165 9.27 -1.59 -4.70
N VAL A 166 9.38 -1.90 -6.01
CA VAL A 166 10.62 -1.69 -6.78
C VAL A 166 10.96 -0.20 -6.83
N HIS A 167 9.95 0.65 -7.05
CA HIS A 167 10.12 2.10 -7.04
C HIS A 167 10.61 2.60 -5.67
N CYS A 168 9.96 2.19 -4.59
CA CYS A 168 10.33 2.62 -3.24
C CYS A 168 11.76 2.22 -2.87
N ILE A 169 12.14 0.96 -3.10
CA ILE A 169 13.50 0.48 -2.79
C ILE A 169 14.53 1.18 -3.68
N ARG A 170 14.25 1.30 -4.98
CA ARG A 170 15.23 1.86 -5.92
C ARG A 170 15.47 3.35 -5.75
N LEU A 171 14.49 4.09 -5.24
CA LEU A 171 14.58 5.54 -5.01
C LEU A 171 14.96 5.93 -3.58
N THR A 172 15.01 4.98 -2.66
CA THR A 172 15.62 5.20 -1.35
C THR A 172 17.13 5.40 -1.55
N GLU A 173 17.68 6.45 -0.96
CA GLU A 173 19.10 6.75 -1.05
C GLU A 173 19.92 5.68 -0.31
N THR A 174 21.10 5.35 -0.85
CA THR A 174 21.91 4.24 -0.32
C THR A 174 22.33 4.49 1.13
N GLU A 175 22.55 5.77 1.47
CA GLU A 175 22.94 6.21 2.80
C GLU A 175 21.81 6.06 3.82
N ASP A 176 20.56 6.12 3.37
CA ASP A 176 19.39 6.02 4.24
C ASP A 176 19.02 4.59 4.64
N PHE A 177 19.47 3.56 3.89
CA PHE A 177 19.05 2.17 4.17
C PHE A 177 19.39 1.68 5.58
N LEU A 178 20.50 2.14 6.15
CA LEU A 178 20.93 1.75 7.49
C LEU A 178 20.46 2.72 8.59
N THR A 179 19.75 3.79 8.22
CA THR A 179 19.14 4.68 9.21
C THR A 179 17.88 4.04 9.81
N PRO A 180 17.44 4.45 11.00
CA PRO A 180 16.19 3.98 11.57
C PRO A 180 14.99 4.18 10.64
N PHE A 181 15.00 5.25 9.87
CA PHE A 181 13.97 5.56 8.87
C PHE A 181 14.00 4.56 7.70
N GLY A 182 15.18 4.32 7.12
CA GLY A 182 15.33 3.35 6.03
C GLY A 182 14.99 1.93 6.44
N LEU A 183 15.40 1.50 7.65
CA LEU A 183 15.05 0.17 8.18
C LEU A 183 13.54 -0.01 8.33
N ILE A 184 12.82 1.03 8.78
CA ILE A 184 11.35 1.00 8.88
C ILE A 184 10.74 0.91 7.48
N ASN A 185 11.25 1.69 6.52
CA ASN A 185 10.74 1.66 5.14
C ASN A 185 10.94 0.29 4.49
N VAL A 186 12.12 -0.33 4.68
CA VAL A 186 12.40 -1.70 4.22
C VAL A 186 11.45 -2.70 4.90
N ALA A 187 11.27 -2.62 6.22
CA ALA A 187 10.37 -3.52 6.95
C ALA A 187 8.92 -3.40 6.45
N VAL A 188 8.41 -2.18 6.26
CA VAL A 188 7.08 -1.91 5.71
C VAL A 188 6.95 -2.50 4.30
N THR A 189 7.97 -2.34 3.47
CA THR A 189 8.01 -2.89 2.11
C THR A 189 7.96 -4.41 2.11
N VAL A 190 8.78 -5.07 2.93
CA VAL A 190 8.82 -6.54 3.04
C VAL A 190 7.48 -7.08 3.53
N ILE A 191 6.91 -6.49 4.58
CA ILE A 191 5.61 -6.88 5.13
C ILE A 191 4.51 -6.70 4.08
N GLY A 192 4.47 -5.56 3.42
CA GLY A 192 3.49 -5.27 2.38
C GLY A 192 3.60 -6.23 1.19
N CYS A 193 4.81 -6.53 0.71
CA CYS A 193 5.05 -7.52 -0.35
C CYS A 193 4.60 -8.91 0.06
N TYR A 194 4.92 -9.35 1.27
CA TYR A 194 4.49 -10.65 1.80
C TYR A 194 2.96 -10.79 1.78
N TYR A 195 2.24 -9.80 2.32
CA TYR A 195 0.78 -9.86 2.35
C TYR A 195 0.15 -9.63 0.97
N SER A 196 0.77 -8.85 0.08
CA SER A 196 0.35 -8.74 -1.33
C SER A 196 0.41 -10.07 -2.04
N LEU A 197 1.53 -10.78 -1.96
CA LEU A 197 1.68 -12.12 -2.53
C LEU A 197 0.68 -13.12 -1.92
N LYS A 198 0.51 -13.07 -0.60
CA LYS A 198 -0.46 -13.91 0.09
C LYS A 198 -1.89 -13.68 -0.40
N LEU A 199 -2.31 -12.41 -0.58
CA LEU A 199 -3.62 -12.06 -1.12
C LEU A 199 -3.82 -12.55 -2.55
N LEU A 200 -2.78 -12.46 -3.39
CA LEU A 200 -2.84 -12.93 -4.77
C LEU A 200 -2.95 -14.46 -4.85
N ILE A 201 -2.19 -15.19 -4.04
CA ILE A 201 -2.12 -16.65 -4.10
C ILE A 201 -3.29 -17.30 -3.35
N ARG A 202 -3.56 -16.85 -2.13
CA ARG A 202 -4.52 -17.51 -1.23
C ARG A 202 -5.85 -16.79 -1.08
N GLY A 203 -5.91 -15.49 -1.41
CA GLY A 203 -7.06 -14.64 -1.11
C GLY A 203 -7.14 -14.20 0.34
N ALA A 204 -8.13 -13.35 0.64
CA ALA A 204 -8.31 -12.77 1.97
C ALA A 204 -8.93 -13.79 2.96
N GLY A 205 -8.42 -13.81 4.20
CA GLY A 205 -9.09 -14.50 5.33
C GLY A 205 -9.04 -16.02 5.34
N ARG A 206 -8.39 -16.68 4.38
CA ARG A 206 -8.36 -18.15 4.30
C ARG A 206 -7.68 -18.85 5.50
N GLU A 207 -6.91 -18.14 6.29
CA GLU A 207 -6.31 -18.72 7.51
C GLU A 207 -7.34 -19.11 8.58
N LYS A 208 -8.50 -18.47 8.55
CA LYS A 208 -9.61 -18.71 9.48
C LYS A 208 -10.72 -19.57 8.84
N SER A 209 -10.54 -20.05 7.59
CA SER A 209 -11.57 -20.88 6.95
C SER A 209 -11.56 -22.28 7.53
N VAL A 210 -12.75 -22.78 7.83
CA VAL A 210 -12.98 -24.14 8.29
C VAL A 210 -13.90 -24.82 7.26
N SER A 211 -13.52 -26.00 6.83
CA SER A 211 -14.39 -26.83 5.99
C SER A 211 -15.63 -27.20 6.77
N ALA A 212 -16.79 -27.12 6.11
CA ALA A 212 -18.07 -27.47 6.71
C ALA A 212 -18.94 -28.20 5.70
N GLU A 213 -19.70 -29.16 6.17
CA GLU A 213 -20.71 -29.87 5.38
C GLU A 213 -22.05 -29.13 5.49
N ILE A 214 -22.76 -28.96 4.36
CA ILE A 214 -24.11 -28.43 4.38
C ILE A 214 -25.05 -29.57 4.76
N VAL A 215 -25.67 -29.44 5.92
CA VAL A 215 -26.59 -30.48 6.47
C VAL A 215 -28.00 -30.23 6.01
N ASP A 216 -28.43 -28.98 5.95
CA ASP A 216 -29.81 -28.62 5.55
C ASP A 216 -29.87 -27.25 4.90
N VAL A 217 -30.79 -27.08 3.96
CA VAL A 217 -31.08 -25.80 3.31
C VAL A 217 -32.59 -25.60 3.27
N ASN A 218 -33.10 -24.68 4.04
CA ASN A 218 -34.52 -24.34 4.10
C ASN A 218 -34.75 -22.91 3.62
N THR A 219 -35.63 -22.74 2.63
CA THR A 219 -35.97 -21.43 2.07
C THR A 219 -37.43 -21.11 2.36
N ASN A 220 -37.68 -20.07 3.14
CA ASN A 220 -39.01 -19.62 3.48
C ASN A 220 -39.11 -18.08 3.32
N LYS A 221 -40.11 -17.63 2.57
CA LYS A 221 -40.46 -16.17 2.40
C LYS A 221 -39.26 -15.25 2.08
N GLY A 222 -38.34 -15.69 1.23
CA GLY A 222 -37.17 -14.89 0.83
C GLY A 222 -35.98 -14.97 1.79
N LEU A 223 -36.06 -15.80 2.84
CA LEU A 223 -34.98 -16.08 3.76
C LEU A 223 -34.50 -17.52 3.52
N THR A 224 -33.22 -17.69 3.29
CA THR A 224 -32.62 -19.02 3.15
C THR A 224 -31.81 -19.33 4.40
N LEU A 225 -32.21 -20.38 5.13
CA LEU A 225 -31.49 -20.89 6.30
C LEU A 225 -30.60 -22.06 5.81
N ILE A 226 -29.30 -21.90 6.01
CA ILE A 226 -28.32 -22.94 5.67
C ILE A 226 -27.73 -23.46 6.97
N THR A 227 -27.95 -24.74 7.29
CA THR A 227 -27.37 -25.42 8.44
C THR A 227 -26.08 -26.09 8.01
N VAL A 228 -24.98 -25.71 8.64
CA VAL A 228 -23.65 -26.25 8.33
C VAL A 228 -23.06 -26.97 9.53
N LYS A 229 -22.36 -28.06 9.29
CA LYS A 229 -21.60 -28.80 10.30
C LYS A 229 -20.12 -28.60 10.02
N PRO A 230 -19.40 -27.81 10.86
CA PRO A 230 -17.99 -27.58 10.65
C PRO A 230 -17.17 -28.84 11.04
N GLU A 231 -16.08 -29.11 10.32
CA GLU A 231 -15.16 -30.22 10.61
C GLU A 231 -14.36 -29.99 11.90
N LYS A 232 -14.18 -28.73 12.30
CA LYS A 232 -13.49 -28.35 13.52
C LYS A 232 -14.39 -27.45 14.38
N PRO A 233 -14.28 -27.49 15.71
CA PRO A 233 -15.03 -26.59 16.57
C PRO A 233 -14.74 -25.12 16.19
N VAL A 234 -15.80 -24.35 15.99
CA VAL A 234 -15.74 -22.91 15.71
C VAL A 234 -16.35 -22.19 16.89
N ASP A 235 -15.56 -21.32 17.50
CA ASP A 235 -16.05 -20.41 18.55
C ASP A 235 -16.76 -19.25 17.86
N ILE A 236 -18.09 -19.19 17.98
CA ILE A 236 -18.95 -18.17 17.37
C ILE A 236 -19.48 -17.28 18.47
N ARG A 237 -19.25 -15.98 18.37
CA ARG A 237 -19.78 -15.01 19.29
C ARG A 237 -21.03 -14.34 18.72
N TYR A 238 -21.90 -13.83 19.59
CA TYR A 238 -23.08 -13.10 19.16
C TYR A 238 -22.70 -11.91 18.27
N GLY A 239 -23.37 -11.78 17.13
CA GLY A 239 -23.13 -10.71 16.17
C GLY A 239 -22.02 -10.97 15.15
N GLU A 240 -21.34 -12.11 15.20
CA GLU A 240 -20.40 -12.52 14.17
C GLU A 240 -21.14 -13.08 12.93
N PHE A 241 -20.58 -12.82 11.76
CA PHE A 241 -21.06 -13.38 10.50
C PHE A 241 -19.93 -14.15 9.80
N ALA A 242 -20.31 -15.20 9.12
CA ALA A 242 -19.41 -16.06 8.35
C ALA A 242 -19.62 -15.83 6.85
N PHE A 243 -18.54 -15.91 6.08
CA PHE A 243 -18.61 -15.96 4.63
C PHE A 243 -18.59 -17.43 4.21
N LEU A 244 -19.63 -17.87 3.52
CA LEU A 244 -19.68 -19.18 2.90
C LEU A 244 -19.01 -19.11 1.52
N GLY A 245 -18.06 -20.01 1.27
CA GLY A 245 -17.41 -20.18 -0.02
C GLY A 245 -17.50 -21.64 -0.45
N THR A 246 -17.75 -21.91 -1.72
CA THR A 246 -17.61 -23.23 -2.32
C THR A 246 -16.15 -23.44 -2.71
N SER A 247 -15.61 -24.61 -2.38
CA SER A 247 -14.30 -25.08 -2.84
C SER A 247 -14.35 -25.49 -4.31
#